data_59ccd2099da52e72c02c7d8e3c5f8afd
#
_entry.id   59ccd2099da52e72c02c7d8e3c5f8afd
#
_cell.length_a   1.000
_cell.length_b   1.000
_cell.length_c   1.000
_cell.angle_alpha   90.00
_cell.angle_beta   90.00
_cell.angle_gamma   90.00
#
_symmetry.space_group_name_H-M   'P 1'
#
loop_
_entity.id
_entity.type
_entity.pdbx_description
1 polymer ?
#
loop_
_entity_poly.entity_id
_entity_poly.type
_entity_poly.pdbx_seq_one_letter_code
_entity_poly.pdbx_strand_id
1 'polypeptide(L)'
;GYEPVKEATEKITKVVGIYGGRFQPFGPHHLKTYQWLSKQVDDAYITTSNIKQPPRHPMNFSEKVRHMVKMGVPKNRIIQEKTPYVAKNVLKKYDKDTTAVIYIFGKKDAGRLGGGKYFQDYKKNKNKMNGYEDNGYILTAPHVSIKVGGKEVSGTVMRDLLGSPQYKKNREKL
;
A
#
# COMPACT_ATOMS: atom_id res chain seq x y z
N GLY A 1 -23.58 19.62 -21.10
CA GLY A 1 -22.99 19.24 -20.09
C GLY A 1 -22.09 18.20 -20.40
N TYR A 2 -21.67 18.07 -19.99
CA TYR A 2 -21.11 17.40 -20.25
C TYR A 2 -20.46 16.65 -19.47
N GLU A 3 -20.44 15.85 -19.44
CA GLU A 3 -20.14 14.81 -18.90
C GLU A 3 -18.80 14.41 -18.89
N PRO A 4 -17.88 15.01 -19.52
CA PRO A 4 -16.50 14.63 -19.57
C PRO A 4 -15.90 14.47 -18.19
N VAL A 5 -16.32 15.28 -17.27
CA VAL A 5 -15.77 15.22 -15.93
C VAL A 5 -16.12 13.91 -15.26
N LYS A 6 -17.34 13.48 -15.44
CA LYS A 6 -17.73 12.24 -14.84
C LYS A 6 -16.96 11.09 -15.37
N GLU A 7 -16.74 11.09 -16.64
CA GLU A 7 -16.01 10.00 -17.24
C GLU A 7 -14.62 9.91 -16.72
N ALA A 8 -13.97 11.06 -16.55
CA ALA A 8 -12.61 11.07 -16.06
C ALA A 8 -12.53 10.47 -14.66
N THR A 9 -13.48 10.82 -13.81
CA THR A 9 -13.41 10.33 -12.44
C THR A 9 -13.76 8.88 -12.32
N GLU A 10 -14.40 8.31 -13.35
CA GLU A 10 -14.77 6.92 -13.27
C GLU A 10 -13.72 5.98 -13.81
N LYS A 11 -12.63 6.52 -14.29
CA LYS A 11 -11.70 5.69 -14.99
C LYS A 11 -10.47 5.35 -14.24
N ILE A 12 -10.64 4.71 -13.11
CA ILE A 12 -9.47 4.13 -12.45
C ILE A 12 -9.16 2.83 -13.15
N THR A 13 -8.04 2.81 -13.84
CA THR A 13 -7.63 1.64 -14.60
C THR A 13 -6.55 0.84 -13.89
N LYS A 14 -5.93 1.40 -12.87
CA LYS A 14 -4.87 0.71 -12.16
C LYS A 14 -4.96 1.04 -10.67
N VAL A 15 -4.74 0.04 -9.85
CA VAL A 15 -4.68 0.23 -8.40
C VAL A 15 -3.31 -0.20 -7.92
N VAL A 16 -2.62 0.71 -7.27
CA VAL A 16 -1.28 0.47 -6.74
C VAL A 16 -1.36 0.45 -5.23
N GLY A 17 -0.75 -0.56 -4.62
CA GLY A 17 -0.67 -0.65 -3.17
C GLY A 17 0.73 -0.32 -2.71
N ILE A 18 0.84 0.47 -1.67
CA ILE A 18 2.12 0.88 -1.11
C ILE A 18 2.16 0.54 0.36
N TYR A 19 3.09 -0.32 0.72
CA TYR A 19 3.29 -0.73 2.10
C TYR A 19 4.54 -0.01 2.61
N GLY A 20 4.33 1.06 3.35
CA GLY A 20 5.42 1.89 3.83
C GLY A 20 5.73 1.62 5.28
N GLY A 21 7.02 1.69 5.63
CA GLY A 21 7.43 1.50 7.00
C GLY A 21 8.92 1.60 7.16
N ARG A 22 9.36 1.50 8.41
CA ARG A 22 10.78 1.56 8.72
C ARG A 22 11.46 0.22 8.51
N PHE A 23 10.76 -0.86 8.77
CA PHE A 23 11.23 -2.24 8.57
C PHE A 23 12.63 -2.50 9.14
N GLN A 24 12.71 -2.45 10.45
CA GLN A 24 13.98 -2.60 11.18
C GLN A 24 13.91 -3.74 12.21
N PRO A 25 13.81 -4.99 11.80
CA PRO A 25 13.80 -5.50 10.44
C PRO A 25 12.41 -5.75 9.91
N PHE A 26 12.35 -6.13 8.64
CA PHE A 26 11.14 -6.63 8.02
C PHE A 26 10.92 -8.05 8.55
N GLY A 27 9.80 -8.30 9.17
CA GLY A 27 9.54 -9.60 9.81
C GLY A 27 8.54 -10.44 9.05
N PRO A 28 8.28 -11.65 9.52
CA PRO A 28 7.34 -12.55 8.85
C PRO A 28 5.92 -11.97 8.73
N HIS A 29 5.47 -11.21 9.72
CA HIS A 29 4.15 -10.60 9.66
C HIS A 29 4.12 -9.51 8.58
N HIS A 30 5.22 -8.83 8.37
CA HIS A 30 5.31 -7.84 7.29
C HIS A 30 5.24 -8.54 5.94
N LEU A 31 5.91 -9.67 5.82
CA LEU A 31 5.88 -10.43 4.58
C LEU A 31 4.47 -10.89 4.26
N LYS A 32 3.74 -11.37 5.24
CA LYS A 32 2.37 -11.81 5.03
C LYS A 32 1.49 -10.65 4.57
N THR A 33 1.66 -9.49 5.18
CA THR A 33 0.90 -8.32 4.78
C THR A 33 1.21 -7.93 3.34
N TYR A 34 2.50 -7.92 2.98
CA TYR A 34 2.89 -7.61 1.61
C TYR A 34 2.34 -8.63 0.62
N GLN A 35 2.45 -9.91 0.93
CA GLN A 35 1.95 -10.97 0.05
C GLN A 35 0.44 -10.86 -0.14
N TRP A 36 -0.27 -10.57 0.93
CA TRP A 36 -1.70 -10.35 0.82
C TRP A 36 -2.00 -9.16 -0.08
N LEU A 37 -1.30 -8.04 0.15
CA LEU A 37 -1.52 -6.83 -0.64
C LEU A 37 -1.25 -7.10 -2.12
N SER A 38 -0.18 -7.83 -2.43
CA SER A 38 0.19 -8.09 -3.81
C SER A 38 -0.86 -8.89 -4.57
N LYS A 39 -1.71 -9.60 -3.86
CA LYS A 39 -2.81 -10.34 -4.48
C LYS A 39 -4.06 -9.50 -4.67
N GLN A 40 -4.13 -8.37 -3.97
CA GLN A 40 -5.32 -7.54 -4.00
C GLN A 40 -5.25 -6.37 -4.96
N VAL A 41 -4.06 -5.94 -5.30
CA VAL A 41 -3.88 -4.78 -6.17
C VAL A 41 -3.12 -5.19 -7.43
N ASP A 42 -3.08 -4.30 -8.39
CA ASP A 42 -2.37 -4.59 -9.64
C ASP A 42 -0.86 -4.60 -9.42
N ASP A 43 -0.34 -3.64 -8.69
CA ASP A 43 1.08 -3.58 -8.39
C ASP A 43 1.25 -3.20 -6.93
N ALA A 44 2.03 -3.99 -6.20
CA ALA A 44 2.29 -3.72 -4.79
C ALA A 44 3.77 -3.43 -4.58
N TYR A 45 4.06 -2.41 -3.80
CA TYR A 45 5.43 -1.98 -3.51
C TYR A 45 5.65 -1.84 -2.02
N ILE A 46 6.90 -2.01 -1.62
CA ILE A 46 7.34 -1.69 -0.27
C ILE A 46 8.18 -0.42 -0.37
N THR A 47 7.86 0.58 0.44
CA THR A 47 8.64 1.81 0.49
C THR A 47 9.29 1.95 1.86
N THR A 48 10.55 2.31 1.88
CA THR A 48 11.27 2.48 3.13
C THR A 48 12.43 3.45 2.92
N SER A 49 12.92 4.03 4.01
CA SER A 49 13.97 5.03 3.93
C SER A 49 15.35 4.41 4.01
N ASN A 50 16.36 5.25 3.85
CA ASN A 50 17.77 4.84 3.97
C ASN A 50 18.38 5.29 5.30
N ILE A 51 17.57 5.67 6.27
CA ILE A 51 18.07 6.16 7.55
C ILE A 51 18.63 5.01 8.36
N LYS A 52 19.85 5.20 8.87
CA LYS A 52 20.49 4.23 9.74
C LYS A 52 20.92 4.93 11.02
N GLN A 53 20.29 4.59 12.11
CA GLN A 53 20.53 5.21 13.42
C GLN A 53 20.44 4.16 14.51
N PRO A 54 21.54 3.43 14.78
CA PRO A 54 21.53 2.44 15.84
C PRO A 54 21.31 3.13 17.18
N PRO A 55 20.74 2.43 18.15
CA PRO A 55 20.27 1.03 18.06
C PRO A 55 18.87 0.91 17.50
N ARG A 56 18.15 2.02 17.36
CA ARG A 56 16.74 1.97 16.94
C ARG A 56 16.57 1.64 15.47
N HIS A 57 17.45 2.17 14.63
CA HIS A 57 17.37 1.93 13.17
C HIS A 57 18.72 1.40 12.69
N PRO A 58 19.01 0.12 12.95
CA PRO A 58 20.34 -0.42 12.63
C PRO A 58 20.58 -0.73 11.17
N MET A 59 19.56 -0.74 10.33
CA MET A 59 19.71 -1.14 8.94
C MET A 59 19.53 0.02 7.98
N ASN A 60 20.46 0.13 7.00
CA ASN A 60 20.26 1.09 5.91
C ASN A 60 19.43 0.43 4.82
N PHE A 61 19.16 1.16 3.74
CA PHE A 61 18.30 0.65 2.68
C PHE A 61 18.82 -0.62 2.05
N SER A 62 20.11 -0.67 1.72
CA SER A 62 20.68 -1.86 1.10
C SER A 62 20.55 -3.10 1.98
N GLU A 63 20.75 -2.92 3.27
CA GLU A 63 20.61 -4.03 4.21
C GLU A 63 19.19 -4.52 4.30
N LYS A 64 18.24 -3.58 4.30
CA LYS A 64 16.82 -3.94 4.29
C LYS A 64 16.46 -4.70 3.03
N VAL A 65 16.95 -4.26 1.89
CA VAL A 65 16.66 -4.93 0.61
C VAL A 65 17.16 -6.36 0.64
N ARG A 66 18.41 -6.56 1.07
CA ARG A 66 18.96 -7.92 1.13
C ARG A 66 18.11 -8.83 2.01
N HIS A 67 17.70 -8.30 3.14
CA HIS A 67 16.88 -9.07 4.07
C HIS A 67 15.53 -9.43 3.47
N MET A 68 14.85 -8.45 2.88
CA MET A 68 13.54 -8.66 2.29
C MET A 68 13.58 -9.63 1.12
N VAL A 69 14.62 -9.52 0.29
CA VAL A 69 14.77 -10.41 -0.85
C VAL A 69 14.97 -11.84 -0.38
N LYS A 70 15.75 -12.04 0.68
CA LYS A 70 15.93 -13.37 1.25
C LYS A 70 14.61 -13.96 1.73
N MET A 71 13.71 -13.11 2.16
CA MET A 71 12.40 -13.56 2.64
C MET A 71 11.41 -13.79 1.50
N GLY A 72 11.75 -13.41 0.28
CA GLY A 72 10.90 -13.68 -0.87
C GLY A 72 10.28 -12.47 -1.54
N VAL A 73 10.63 -11.27 -1.14
CA VAL A 73 10.10 -10.06 -1.78
C VAL A 73 10.88 -9.77 -3.05
N PRO A 74 10.22 -9.55 -4.18
CA PRO A 74 10.93 -9.19 -5.41
C PRO A 74 11.68 -7.88 -5.24
N LYS A 75 12.93 -7.87 -5.67
CA LYS A 75 13.78 -6.69 -5.49
C LYS A 75 13.18 -5.44 -6.14
N ASN A 76 12.58 -5.59 -7.31
CA ASN A 76 12.03 -4.45 -8.03
C ASN A 76 10.77 -3.86 -7.39
N ARG A 77 10.30 -4.47 -6.32
CA ARG A 77 9.14 -3.95 -5.58
C ARG A 77 9.55 -3.26 -4.29
N ILE A 78 10.83 -3.14 -4.01
CA ILE A 78 11.34 -2.47 -2.81
C ILE A 78 11.95 -1.15 -3.26
N ILE A 79 11.31 -0.04 -2.89
CA ILE A 79 11.67 1.27 -3.40
C ILE A 79 12.11 2.17 -2.24
N GLN A 80 13.22 2.84 -2.44
CA GLN A 80 13.69 3.80 -1.45
C GLN A 80 12.88 5.09 -1.58
N GLU A 81 12.32 5.52 -0.47
CA GLU A 81 11.63 6.80 -0.40
C GLU A 81 12.15 7.53 0.82
N LYS A 82 12.45 8.80 0.65
CA LYS A 82 12.93 9.61 1.76
C LYS A 82 11.86 9.65 2.85
N THR A 83 10.62 9.76 2.45
CA THR A 83 9.48 9.69 3.34
C THR A 83 8.56 8.62 2.80
N PRO A 84 8.41 7.49 3.50
CA PRO A 84 7.60 6.38 2.96
C PRO A 84 6.14 6.75 2.66
N TYR A 85 5.66 7.85 3.24
CA TYR A 85 4.29 8.29 3.01
C TYR A 85 4.12 9.06 1.71
N VAL A 86 5.22 9.45 1.08
CA VAL A 86 5.18 10.19 -0.18
C VAL A 86 5.95 9.37 -1.19
N ALA A 87 5.24 8.56 -1.94
CA ALA A 87 5.87 7.56 -2.78
C ALA A 87 6.22 8.10 -4.17
N LYS A 88 6.98 9.17 -4.22
CA LYS A 88 7.33 9.80 -5.49
C LYS A 88 8.02 8.88 -6.47
N ASN A 89 8.95 8.08 -5.96
CA ASN A 89 9.72 7.22 -6.85
C ASN A 89 8.90 6.05 -7.40
N VAL A 90 7.84 5.67 -6.69
CA VAL A 90 6.92 4.66 -7.18
C VAL A 90 5.98 5.28 -8.20
N LEU A 91 5.38 6.41 -7.85
CA LEU A 91 4.26 6.96 -8.60
C LEU A 91 4.63 7.61 -9.90
N LYS A 92 5.90 7.98 -10.07
CA LYS A 92 6.32 8.64 -11.31
C LYS A 92 6.11 7.79 -12.57
N LYS A 93 5.87 6.49 -12.41
CA LYS A 93 5.63 5.60 -13.54
C LYS A 93 4.15 5.47 -13.89
N TYR A 94 3.27 6.04 -13.11
CA TYR A 94 1.84 5.82 -13.25
C TYR A 94 1.12 7.11 -13.58
N ASP A 95 0.00 6.97 -14.27
CA ASP A 95 -0.83 8.11 -14.62
C ASP A 95 -1.56 8.62 -13.39
N LYS A 96 -1.44 9.90 -13.11
CA LYS A 96 -1.97 10.48 -11.88
C LYS A 96 -3.49 10.55 -11.82
N ASP A 97 -4.14 10.50 -12.95
CA ASP A 97 -5.60 10.64 -13.00
C ASP A 97 -6.31 9.31 -13.04
N THR A 98 -5.65 8.26 -13.52
CA THR A 98 -6.28 6.96 -13.69
C THR A 98 -5.76 5.90 -12.74
N THR A 99 -4.83 6.24 -11.87
CA THR A 99 -4.24 5.30 -10.93
C THR A 99 -4.66 5.65 -9.51
N ALA A 100 -5.37 4.74 -8.85
CA ALA A 100 -5.70 4.90 -7.45
C ALA A 100 -4.61 4.25 -6.60
N VAL A 101 -4.26 4.88 -5.51
CA VAL A 101 -3.17 4.40 -4.66
C VAL A 101 -3.68 4.16 -3.25
N ILE A 102 -3.42 2.96 -2.76
CA ILE A 102 -3.80 2.56 -1.41
C ILE A 102 -2.52 2.42 -0.59
N TYR A 103 -2.44 3.17 0.50
CA TYR A 103 -1.29 3.15 1.38
C TYR A 103 -1.61 2.33 2.61
N ILE A 104 -0.75 1.36 2.92
CA ILE A 104 -0.90 0.54 4.11
C ILE A 104 0.22 0.89 5.06
N PHE A 105 -0.15 1.40 6.22
CA PHE A 105 0.79 1.81 7.22
C PHE A 105 0.41 1.20 8.56
N GLY A 106 1.33 1.23 9.51
CA GLY A 106 1.03 0.85 10.87
C GLY A 106 0.03 1.82 11.47
N LYS A 107 -0.63 1.39 12.54
CA LYS A 107 -1.70 2.15 13.16
C LYS A 107 -1.29 3.57 13.52
N LYS A 108 -0.08 3.74 14.06
CA LYS A 108 0.39 5.06 14.43
C LYS A 108 0.52 5.99 13.25
N ASP A 109 1.13 5.48 12.18
CA ASP A 109 1.38 6.31 11.01
C ASP A 109 0.08 6.65 10.30
N ALA A 110 -0.83 5.69 10.21
CA ALA A 110 -2.12 5.93 9.60
C ALA A 110 -2.90 6.99 10.37
N GLY A 111 -2.80 6.97 11.70
CA GLY A 111 -3.47 7.96 12.52
C GLY A 111 -2.95 9.36 12.30
N ARG A 112 -1.63 9.49 12.10
CA ARG A 112 -1.06 10.82 11.86
C ARG A 112 -1.42 11.39 10.51
N LEU A 113 -1.58 10.53 9.51
CA LEU A 113 -1.84 10.99 8.15
C LEU A 113 -3.31 11.21 7.86
N GLY A 114 -4.18 10.63 8.67
CA GLY A 114 -5.60 10.61 8.36
C GLY A 114 -6.36 11.91 8.53
N GLY A 115 -5.73 12.96 9.02
CA GLY A 115 -6.44 14.23 9.27
C GLY A 115 -6.40 15.21 8.12
N GLY A 116 -5.69 14.92 7.05
CA GLY A 116 -5.54 15.85 5.95
C GLY A 116 -6.60 15.66 4.89
N LYS A 117 -6.56 16.54 3.88
CA LYS A 117 -7.51 16.44 2.77
C LYS A 117 -7.09 15.43 1.74
N TYR A 118 -5.80 15.29 1.54
CA TYR A 118 -5.30 14.40 0.50
C TYR A 118 -5.54 12.95 0.84
N PHE A 119 -5.12 12.53 2.03
CA PHE A 119 -5.27 11.15 2.44
C PHE A 119 -6.66 10.92 3.00
N GLN A 120 -7.39 10.00 2.39
CA GLN A 120 -8.73 9.65 2.78
C GLN A 120 -8.75 8.21 3.28
N ASP A 121 -9.74 7.88 4.07
CA ASP A 121 -9.88 6.51 4.57
C ASP A 121 -10.32 5.59 3.46
N TYR A 122 -9.58 4.50 3.26
CA TYR A 122 -9.93 3.57 2.19
C TYR A 122 -11.31 2.97 2.37
N LYS A 123 -11.65 2.57 3.58
CA LYS A 123 -12.93 1.90 3.83
C LYS A 123 -14.13 2.75 3.44
N LYS A 124 -14.02 4.04 3.64
CA LYS A 124 -15.12 4.96 3.33
C LYS A 124 -15.19 5.30 1.86
N ASN A 125 -14.12 5.09 1.12
CA ASN A 125 -14.04 5.53 -0.25
C ASN A 125 -13.80 4.41 -1.27
N LYS A 126 -13.83 3.17 -0.82
CA LYS A 126 -13.44 2.05 -1.67
C LYS A 126 -14.26 1.90 -2.95
N ASN A 127 -15.47 2.40 -2.95
CA ASN A 127 -16.33 2.29 -4.12
C ASN A 127 -16.21 3.47 -5.08
N LYS A 128 -15.48 4.49 -4.69
CA LYS A 128 -15.36 5.68 -5.52
C LYS A 128 -14.01 6.35 -5.24
N MET A 129 -12.96 5.77 -5.79
CA MET A 129 -11.61 6.29 -5.59
C MET A 129 -11.22 7.20 -6.74
N ASN A 130 -10.47 8.24 -6.42
CA ASN A 130 -9.89 9.14 -7.40
C ASN A 130 -8.45 8.74 -7.70
N GLY A 131 -7.88 9.29 -8.77
CA GLY A 131 -6.47 9.11 -9.06
C GLY A 131 -5.61 9.78 -8.00
N TYR A 132 -4.32 9.45 -7.97
CA TYR A 132 -3.47 9.93 -6.88
C TYR A 132 -3.16 11.42 -6.99
N GLU A 133 -3.53 12.05 -8.08
CA GLU A 133 -3.41 13.51 -8.16
C GLU A 133 -4.30 14.15 -7.10
N ASP A 134 -5.48 13.60 -6.89
CA ASP A 134 -6.46 14.17 -5.97
C ASP A 134 -6.38 13.59 -4.57
N ASN A 135 -6.24 12.28 -4.46
CA ASN A 135 -6.27 11.60 -3.17
C ASN A 135 -5.40 10.38 -3.14
N GLY A 136 -4.91 10.07 -1.95
CA GLY A 136 -4.37 8.77 -1.61
C GLY A 136 -5.27 8.16 -0.56
N TYR A 137 -5.32 6.84 -0.47
CA TYR A 137 -6.23 6.16 0.44
C TYR A 137 -5.47 5.33 1.44
N ILE A 138 -5.81 5.47 2.72
CA ILE A 138 -5.09 4.82 3.80
C ILE A 138 -5.88 3.64 4.33
N LEU A 139 -5.21 2.51 4.46
CA LEU A 139 -5.75 1.34 5.10
C LEU A 139 -4.76 0.94 6.19
N THR A 140 -5.22 0.87 7.43
CA THR A 140 -4.35 0.49 8.53
C THR A 140 -3.99 -0.98 8.42
N ALA A 141 -2.71 -1.29 8.52
CA ALA A 141 -2.26 -2.66 8.48
C ALA A 141 -2.85 -3.41 9.67
N PRO A 142 -3.44 -4.56 9.44
CA PRO A 142 -4.01 -5.31 10.53
C PRO A 142 -2.90 -6.00 11.32
N HIS A 143 -3.24 -6.40 12.51
CA HIS A 143 -2.37 -7.28 13.27
C HIS A 143 -2.46 -8.65 12.65
N VAL A 144 -1.51 -8.99 11.83
CA VAL A 144 -1.46 -10.32 11.26
C VAL A 144 -0.85 -11.22 12.32
N SER A 145 -1.68 -12.01 12.96
CA SER A 145 -1.18 -12.94 13.94
C SER A 145 -0.69 -14.16 13.22
N ILE A 146 0.61 -14.35 13.22
CA ILE A 146 1.16 -15.45 12.49
C ILE A 146 1.07 -16.71 13.26
N LYS A 147 1.05 -16.60 14.54
CA LYS A 147 1.24 -17.77 15.33
C LYS A 147 0.02 -18.54 15.65
N VAL A 148 -1.02 -17.97 15.91
CA VAL A 148 -2.11 -18.60 16.58
C VAL A 148 -2.77 -19.67 15.77
N GLY A 149 -2.39 -20.88 15.99
CA GLY A 149 -3.04 -22.02 15.39
C GLY A 149 -3.23 -21.90 13.89
N GLY A 150 -2.46 -21.08 13.27
CA GLY A 150 -2.57 -20.90 11.83
C GLY A 150 -3.83 -20.22 11.37
N LYS A 151 -4.58 -19.64 12.25
CA LYS A 151 -5.80 -18.98 11.84
C LYS A 151 -5.52 -17.69 11.14
N GLU A 152 -6.16 -17.51 10.01
CA GLU A 152 -5.94 -16.34 9.20
C GLU A 152 -7.06 -15.34 9.30
N VAL A 153 -7.49 -15.09 10.51
CA VAL A 153 -8.62 -14.19 10.70
C VAL A 153 -8.33 -12.81 10.10
N SER A 154 -7.14 -12.31 10.37
CA SER A 154 -6.77 -11.00 9.84
C SER A 154 -6.73 -10.99 8.32
N GLY A 155 -6.21 -12.06 7.74
CA GLY A 155 -6.17 -12.15 6.29
C GLY A 155 -7.54 -12.16 5.67
N THR A 156 -8.49 -12.85 6.32
CA THR A 156 -9.85 -12.89 5.84
C THR A 156 -10.49 -11.50 5.89
N VAL A 157 -10.31 -10.83 7.02
CA VAL A 157 -10.86 -9.49 7.17
C VAL A 157 -10.31 -8.54 6.12
N MET A 158 -9.02 -8.62 5.85
CA MET A 158 -8.43 -7.74 4.85
C MET A 158 -8.94 -8.05 3.45
N ARG A 159 -9.12 -9.32 3.13
CA ARG A 159 -9.69 -9.68 1.84
C ARG A 159 -11.08 -9.08 1.67
N ASP A 160 -11.87 -9.11 2.75
CA ASP A 160 -13.19 -8.51 2.70
C ASP A 160 -13.13 -7.01 2.48
N LEU A 161 -12.17 -6.35 3.11
CA LEU A 161 -12.05 -4.91 2.95
C LEU A 161 -11.71 -4.50 1.53
N LEU A 162 -10.82 -5.22 0.88
CA LEU A 162 -10.40 -4.87 -0.48
C LEU A 162 -11.14 -5.63 -1.56
N GLY A 163 -12.05 -6.49 -1.17
CA GLY A 163 -12.74 -7.33 -2.14
C GLY A 163 -14.07 -6.79 -2.62
N SER A 164 -14.20 -5.47 -2.80
CA SER A 164 -15.48 -4.95 -3.26
C SER A 164 -15.75 -5.40 -4.69
N PRO A 165 -17.00 -5.60 -5.06
CA PRO A 165 -17.32 -6.00 -6.42
C PRO A 165 -16.80 -5.02 -7.47
N GLN A 166 -16.88 -3.74 -7.17
CA GLN A 166 -16.41 -2.74 -8.10
C GLN A 166 -14.91 -2.84 -8.35
N TYR A 167 -14.16 -3.05 -7.28
CA TYR A 167 -12.71 -3.21 -7.39
C TYR A 167 -12.36 -4.45 -8.20
N LYS A 168 -12.99 -5.57 -7.90
CA LYS A 168 -12.73 -6.81 -8.62
C LYS A 168 -13.09 -6.68 -10.09
N LYS A 169 -14.19 -5.99 -10.38
CA LYS A 169 -14.62 -5.81 -11.74
C LYS A 169 -13.59 -5.03 -12.54
N ASN A 170 -13.04 -3.98 -11.95
CA ASN A 170 -12.02 -3.20 -12.63
C ASN A 170 -10.78 -4.02 -12.90
N ARG A 171 -10.40 -4.86 -11.98
CA ARG A 171 -9.24 -5.71 -12.18
C ARG A 171 -9.45 -6.75 -13.26
N GLU A 172 -10.63 -7.28 -13.35
CA GLU A 172 -10.92 -8.29 -14.35
C GLU A 172 -10.88 -7.74 -15.76
N LYS A 173 -11.09 -6.45 -15.91
CA LYS A 173 -11.00 -5.83 -17.22
C LYS A 173 -9.58 -5.62 -17.68
N LEU A 174 -8.65 -5.72 -16.81
CA LEU A 174 -7.25 -5.56 -17.14
C LEU A 174 -6.65 -6.89 -17.53
#